data_a47fb6e98055568cf48b8eb9187ded9d
#
_entry.id   a47fb6e98055568cf48b8eb9187ded9d
#
_cell.length_a   1.000
_cell.length_b   1.000
_cell.length_c   1.000
_cell.angle_alpha   90.00
_cell.angle_beta   90.00
_cell.angle_gamma   90.00
#
_symmetry.space_group_name_H-M   'P 1'
#
loop_
_entity.id
_entity.type
_entity.pdbx_description
1 polymer ?
#
loop_
_entity_poly.entity_id
_entity_poly.type
_entity_poly.pdbx_seq_one_letter_code
_entity_poly.pdbx_strand_id
1 'polypeptide(L)' 'MKPVLVCVKWRDIIASADWTKAEELDPPVFETWGWLVYKDKDTVKVASTKDEKGCWFGVHAFPTGCIIGIEKL' A
#
# COMPACT_ATOMS: atom_id res chain seq x y z
N MET A 1 0.95 16.65 13.18
CA MET A 1 0.44 15.32 13.54
C MET A 1 1.57 14.30 13.48
N LYS A 2 1.66 13.46 14.48
CA LYS A 2 2.73 12.46 14.54
C LYS A 2 2.34 11.25 13.71
N PRO A 3 3.18 10.80 12.75
CA PRO A 3 2.88 9.61 11.98
C PRO A 3 2.79 8.37 12.86
N VAL A 4 1.98 7.41 12.45
CA VAL A 4 1.83 6.15 13.16
C VAL A 4 2.29 5.00 12.26
N LEU A 5 2.78 3.94 12.88
CA LEU A 5 3.11 2.70 12.19
C LEU A 5 1.84 1.95 11.87
N VAL A 6 1.74 1.49 10.64
CA VAL A 6 0.58 0.75 10.17
C VAL A 6 1.00 -0.45 9.32
N CYS A 7 0.08 -1.40 9.20
CA CYS A 7 0.13 -2.45 8.20
C CYS A 7 -1.00 -2.20 7.22
N VAL A 8 -0.68 -2.03 5.96
CA VAL A 8 -1.67 -1.86 4.89
C VAL A 8 -1.80 -3.18 4.15
N LYS A 9 -2.98 -3.75 4.18
CA LYS A 9 -3.31 -4.91 3.36
C LYS A 9 -3.96 -4.42 2.09
N TRP A 10 -3.41 -4.77 0.94
CA TRP A 10 -3.85 -4.24 -0.35
C TRP A 10 -3.79 -5.29 -1.44
N ARG A 11 -4.55 -5.04 -2.49
CA ARG A 11 -4.67 -5.95 -3.63
C ARG A 11 -4.10 -5.27 -4.86
N ASP A 12 -3.13 -5.92 -5.48
CA ASP A 12 -2.52 -5.41 -6.70
C ASP A 12 -3.29 -5.88 -7.92
N ILE A 13 -3.03 -5.24 -9.04
CA ILE A 13 -3.50 -5.73 -10.34
C ILE A 13 -2.53 -6.81 -10.81
N ILE A 14 -3.03 -7.72 -11.64
CA ILE A 14 -2.21 -8.72 -12.28
C ILE A 14 -2.64 -8.85 -13.74
N ALA A 15 -1.68 -9.12 -14.60
CA ALA A 15 -1.94 -9.32 -16.01
C ALA A 15 -1.22 -10.59 -16.49
N SER A 16 -1.79 -11.25 -17.47
CA SER A 16 -1.17 -12.42 -18.10
C SER A 16 -1.15 -12.22 -19.61
N ALA A 17 0.01 -12.47 -20.21
CA ALA A 17 0.16 -12.48 -21.66
C ALA A 17 0.09 -13.91 -22.22
N ASP A 18 -0.09 -14.89 -21.36
CA ASP A 18 -0.21 -16.30 -21.72
C ASP A 18 -1.68 -16.72 -21.87
N TRP A 19 -1.91 -17.90 -22.41
CA TRP A 19 -3.23 -18.49 -22.49
C TRP A 19 -3.63 -18.96 -21.10
N THR A 20 -4.53 -18.20 -20.47
CA THR A 20 -4.94 -18.40 -19.07
C THR A 20 -6.47 -18.46 -19.01
N LYS A 21 -7.00 -19.39 -18.22
CA LYS A 21 -8.42 -19.37 -17.91
C LYS A 21 -8.71 -18.19 -16.98
N ALA A 22 -9.78 -17.45 -17.28
CA ALA A 22 -10.10 -16.23 -16.54
C ALA A 22 -10.25 -16.48 -15.03
N GLU A 23 -10.83 -17.62 -14.65
CA GLU A 23 -11.04 -17.97 -13.24
C GLU A 23 -9.76 -18.30 -12.47
N GLU A 24 -8.64 -18.49 -13.17
CA GLU A 24 -7.34 -18.78 -12.55
C GLU A 24 -6.50 -17.55 -12.27
N LEU A 25 -6.96 -16.38 -12.74
CA LEU A 25 -6.19 -15.13 -12.63
C LEU A 25 -6.78 -14.24 -11.55
N ASP A 26 -6.25 -14.34 -10.34
CA ASP A 26 -6.71 -13.54 -9.20
C ASP A 26 -5.67 -12.48 -8.82
N PRO A 27 -6.10 -11.25 -8.50
CA PRO A 27 -5.18 -10.22 -8.04
C PRO A 27 -4.54 -10.63 -6.71
N PRO A 28 -3.21 -10.56 -6.60
CA PRO A 28 -2.54 -10.94 -5.36
C PRO A 28 -2.79 -9.95 -4.24
N VAL A 29 -2.74 -10.44 -3.01
CA VAL A 29 -2.86 -9.62 -1.81
C VAL A 29 -1.49 -9.49 -1.17
N PHE A 30 -1.13 -8.26 -0.82
CA PHE A 30 0.12 -7.94 -0.17
C PHE A 30 -0.11 -7.19 1.13
N GLU A 31 0.91 -7.20 1.98
CA GLU A 31 0.93 -6.40 3.19
C GLU A 31 2.17 -5.51 3.17
N THR A 32 1.97 -4.23 3.46
CA THR A 32 3.05 -3.24 3.52
C THR A 32 3.03 -2.60 4.89
N TRP A 33 4.17 -2.65 5.59
CA TRP A 33 4.32 -2.02 6.89
C TRP A 33 5.14 -0.75 6.75
N GLY A 34 4.76 0.27 7.48
CA GLY A 34 5.50 1.52 7.50
C GLY A 34 4.75 2.62 8.23
N TRP A 35 5.24 3.83 8.06
CA TRP A 35 4.66 5.02 8.67
C TRP A 35 3.57 5.57 7.76
N LEU A 36 2.38 5.78 8.33
CA LEU A 36 1.29 6.44 7.60
C LEU A 36 1.62 7.93 7.54
N VAL A 37 1.98 8.42 6.35
CA VAL A 37 2.44 9.79 6.16
C VAL A 37 1.43 10.68 5.44
N TYR A 38 0.41 10.08 4.84
CA TYR A 38 -0.65 10.83 4.16
C TYR A 38 -1.89 9.94 3.99
N LYS A 39 -3.05 10.54 4.15
CA LYS A 39 -4.32 9.84 3.89
C LYS A 39 -5.41 10.84 3.54
N ASP A 40 -6.07 10.60 2.42
CA ASP A 40 -7.32 11.28 2.07
C ASP A 40 -8.30 10.24 1.50
N LYS A 41 -9.41 10.70 0.93
CA LYS A 41 -10.43 9.78 0.43
C LYS A 41 -9.96 8.93 -0.76
N ASP A 42 -8.95 9.40 -1.49
CA ASP A 42 -8.51 8.75 -2.73
C ASP A 42 -7.18 8.05 -2.60
N THR A 43 -6.33 8.47 -1.66
CA THR A 43 -4.94 8.04 -1.60
C THR A 43 -4.48 7.82 -0.16
N VAL A 44 -3.67 6.79 0.03
CA VAL A 44 -2.95 6.50 1.28
C VAL A 44 -1.47 6.37 0.95
N LYS A 45 -0.60 7.04 1.72
CA LYS A 45 0.84 6.96 1.52
C LYS A 45 1.53 6.45 2.77
N VAL A 46 2.41 5.47 2.59
CA VAL A 46 3.15 4.81 3.66
C VAL A 46 4.63 4.85 3.32
N ALA A 47 5.46 5.26 4.28
CA ALA A 47 6.90 5.40 4.09
C ALA A 47 7.67 4.45 4.99
N SER A 48 8.84 3.99 4.53
CA SER A 48 9.68 3.07 5.27
C SER A 48 10.76 3.77 6.10
N THR A 49 11.22 4.92 5.67
CA THR A 49 12.42 5.55 6.21
C THR A 49 12.26 7.05 6.28
N LYS A 50 12.80 7.63 7.35
CA LYS A 50 12.79 9.08 7.55
C LYS A 50 14.22 9.54 7.85
N ASP A 51 14.65 10.61 7.20
CA ASP A 51 15.94 11.19 7.50
C ASP A 51 15.86 12.17 8.69
N GLU A 52 17.00 12.68 9.12
CA GLU A 52 17.07 13.61 10.25
C GLU A 52 16.40 14.95 9.99
N LYS A 53 16.16 15.28 8.73
CA LYS A 53 15.50 16.54 8.31
C LYS A 53 13.99 16.39 8.20
N GLY A 54 13.47 15.19 8.41
CA GLY A 54 12.05 14.94 8.32
C GLY A 54 11.54 14.54 6.94
N CYS A 55 12.44 14.26 6.00
CA CYS A 55 12.04 13.78 4.68
C CYS A 55 11.85 12.27 4.68
N TRP A 56 10.91 11.80 3.89
CA TRP A 56 10.57 10.38 3.82
C TRP A 56 11.18 9.73 2.57
N PHE A 57 11.59 8.49 2.72
CA PHE A 57 12.13 7.66 1.65
C PHE A 57 11.39 6.33 1.61
N GLY A 58 11.28 5.76 0.42
CA GLY A 58 10.55 4.49 0.25
C GLY A 58 9.06 4.68 0.47
N VAL A 59 8.47 5.67 -0.19
CA VAL A 59 7.05 5.98 -0.05
C VAL A 59 6.25 5.17 -1.05
N HIS A 60 5.27 4.41 -0.54
CA HIS A 60 4.26 3.74 -1.35
C HIS A 60 3.00 4.57 -1.34
N ALA A 61 2.48 4.90 -2.51
CA ALA A 61 1.21 5.59 -2.65
C ALA A 61 0.17 4.61 -3.18
N PHE A 62 -0.88 4.37 -2.41
CA PHE A 62 -1.94 3.42 -2.75
C PHE A 62 -3.20 4.18 -3.11
N PRO A 63 -3.84 3.84 -4.25
CA PRO A 63 -5.24 4.24 -4.44
C PRO A 63 -6.08 3.58 -3.35
N THR A 64 -6.98 4.33 -2.74
CA THR A 64 -7.81 3.80 -1.65
C THR A 64 -8.62 2.58 -2.10
N GLY A 65 -9.03 2.53 -3.36
CA GLY A 65 -9.77 1.41 -3.92
C GLY A 65 -9.01 0.08 -3.94
N CYS A 66 -7.68 0.11 -3.83
CA CYS A 66 -6.86 -1.10 -3.79
C CYS A 66 -6.61 -1.60 -2.35
N ILE A 67 -7.02 -0.83 -1.36
CA ILE A 67 -6.77 -1.15 0.04
C ILE A 67 -7.89 -2.01 0.60
N ILE A 68 -7.53 -3.15 1.19
CA ILE A 68 -8.46 -4.04 1.88
C ILE A 68 -8.65 -3.57 3.32
N GLY A 69 -7.55 -3.15 3.96
CA GLY A 69 -7.61 -2.66 5.33
C GLY A 69 -6.30 -2.04 5.77
N ILE A 70 -6.40 -1.23 6.83
CA ILE A 70 -5.25 -0.61 7.47
C ILE A 70 -5.34 -0.92 8.96
N GLU A 71 -4.26 -1.44 9.51
CA GLU A 71 -4.18 -1.80 10.92
C GLU A 71 -3.07 -0.98 11.57
N LYS A 72 -3.39 -0.32 12.68
CA LYS A 72 -2.39 0.36 13.50
C LYS A 72 -1.58 -0.66 14.29
N LEU A 73 -0.29 -0.44 14.35
CA LEU A 73 0.62 -1.30 15.09
C LEU A 73 1.00 -0.73 16.46
#